data_287c3d2ac07ca527aa2e87938025a530
#
_entry.id   287c3d2ac07ca527aa2e87938025a530
#
_cell.length_a   1.000
_cell.length_b   1.000
_cell.length_c   1.000
_cell.angle_alpha   90.00
_cell.angle_beta   90.00
_cell.angle_gamma   90.00
#
_symmetry.space_group_name_H-M   'P 1'
#
loop_
_entity.id
_entity.type
_entity.pdbx_description
1 polymer ?
#
loop_
_entity_poly.entity_id
_entity_poly.type
_entity_poly.pdbx_seq_one_letter_code
_entity_poly.pdbx_strand_id
1 'polypeptide(L)'
;MKKESPSMDQWLQEAKRHESAPKIGMYLTHNGIVRQSAKAKVRHGEAGTKSVTGMVFSYDADKVNAVIAETYKLDGIYYAKVWLNEGQLQVGDDIMYVLIGGDIRPHVVDALQYLVGRIKNECVEETEIYTIF
;
A
#
# COMPACT_ATOMS: atom_id res chain seq x y z
N MET A 1 2.06 17.41 -2.26
CA MET A 1 1.81 17.45 -3.71
C MET A 1 1.72 16.04 -4.26
N LYS A 2 0.74 15.79 -5.09
CA LYS A 2 0.53 14.46 -5.69
C LYS A 2 1.77 14.05 -6.49
N LYS A 3 2.20 12.79 -6.28
CA LYS A 3 3.37 12.23 -6.96
C LYS A 3 2.98 11.41 -8.16
N GLU A 4 3.93 11.19 -9.04
CA GLU A 4 3.76 10.29 -10.17
C GLU A 4 3.92 8.84 -9.71
N SER A 5 3.04 7.96 -10.21
CA SER A 5 3.04 6.54 -9.84
C SER A 5 4.26 5.82 -10.43
N PRO A 6 4.81 4.85 -9.67
CA PRO A 6 5.89 4.02 -10.20
C PRO A 6 5.36 2.99 -11.20
N SER A 7 6.27 2.37 -11.94
CA SER A 7 5.95 1.24 -12.83
C SER A 7 6.13 -0.08 -12.06
N MET A 8 5.05 -0.84 -11.90
CA MET A 8 5.13 -2.14 -11.24
C MET A 8 5.96 -3.14 -12.04
N ASP A 9 5.93 -3.04 -13.38
CA ASP A 9 6.77 -3.89 -14.22
C ASP A 9 8.26 -3.66 -13.95
N GLN A 10 8.66 -2.38 -13.83
CA GLN A 10 10.04 -2.06 -13.48
C GLN A 10 10.41 -2.54 -12.08
N TRP A 11 9.50 -2.40 -11.13
CA TRP A 11 9.73 -2.89 -9.77
C TRP A 11 9.98 -4.39 -9.74
N LEU A 12 9.19 -5.16 -10.49
CA LEU A 12 9.36 -6.61 -10.59
C LEU A 12 10.70 -6.97 -11.24
N GLN A 13 11.09 -6.26 -12.30
CA GLN A 13 12.38 -6.47 -12.94
C GLN A 13 13.55 -6.19 -12.00
N GLU A 14 13.46 -5.08 -11.25
CA GLU A 14 14.49 -4.74 -10.25
C GLU A 14 14.58 -5.78 -9.15
N ALA A 15 13.42 -6.23 -8.64
CA ALA A 15 13.37 -7.25 -7.59
C ALA A 15 14.02 -8.56 -8.05
N LYS A 16 13.77 -8.96 -9.28
CA LYS A 16 14.32 -10.20 -9.85
C LYS A 16 15.83 -10.13 -10.10
N ARG A 17 16.40 -8.93 -10.09
CA ARG A 17 17.86 -8.73 -10.19
C ARG A 17 18.53 -8.51 -8.84
N HIS A 18 17.75 -8.39 -7.77
CA HIS A 18 18.28 -8.21 -6.42
C HIS A 18 19.01 -9.47 -5.96
N GLU A 19 20.02 -9.32 -5.11
CA GLU A 19 20.80 -10.44 -4.60
C GLU A 19 19.97 -11.50 -3.87
N SER A 20 18.83 -11.12 -3.30
CA SER A 20 17.92 -12.05 -2.60
C SER A 20 17.05 -12.88 -3.54
N ALA A 21 17.01 -12.55 -4.84
CA ALA A 21 16.09 -13.20 -5.78
C ALA A 21 16.17 -14.73 -5.80
N PRO A 22 17.34 -15.38 -5.65
CA PRO A 22 17.39 -16.84 -5.62
C PRO A 22 16.62 -17.49 -4.47
N LYS A 23 16.34 -16.75 -3.41
CA LYS A 23 15.58 -17.25 -2.24
C LYS A 23 14.08 -17.05 -2.37
N ILE A 24 13.65 -16.34 -3.40
CA ILE A 24 12.26 -15.91 -3.55
C ILE A 24 11.52 -16.90 -4.45
N GLY A 25 10.42 -17.44 -3.95
CA GLY A 25 9.55 -18.33 -4.70
C GLY A 25 8.35 -17.62 -5.31
N MET A 26 7.99 -16.44 -4.80
CA MET A 26 6.90 -15.64 -5.36
C MET A 26 7.00 -14.18 -5.00
N TYR A 27 6.39 -13.35 -5.82
CA TYR A 27 6.17 -11.92 -5.55
C TYR A 27 4.67 -11.65 -5.46
N LEU A 28 4.28 -10.73 -4.57
CA LEU A 28 2.90 -10.28 -4.43
C LEU A 28 2.89 -8.76 -4.50
N THR A 29 2.01 -8.22 -5.35
CA THR A 29 1.86 -6.79 -5.55
C THR A 29 0.52 -6.30 -4.98
N HIS A 30 0.54 -5.08 -4.46
CA HIS A 30 -0.66 -4.43 -3.93
C HIS A 30 -0.69 -2.98 -4.44
N ASN A 31 -1.82 -2.58 -5.00
CA ASN A 31 -2.05 -1.22 -5.45
C ASN A 31 -3.32 -0.68 -4.81
N GLY A 32 -3.17 0.27 -3.89
CA GLY A 32 -4.31 0.95 -3.28
C GLY A 32 -4.69 2.18 -4.10
N ILE A 33 -5.99 2.36 -4.31
CA ILE A 33 -6.55 3.40 -5.17
C ILE A 33 -7.65 4.13 -4.41
N VAL A 34 -7.81 5.43 -4.66
CA VAL A 34 -8.93 6.21 -4.10
C VAL A 34 -10.23 5.72 -4.74
N ARG A 35 -11.14 5.20 -3.93
CA ARG A 35 -12.43 4.70 -4.43
C ARG A 35 -13.55 5.71 -4.21
N GLN A 36 -14.61 5.60 -5.00
CA GLN A 36 -15.78 6.47 -4.92
C GLN A 36 -16.63 6.20 -3.67
N SER A 37 -16.69 4.95 -3.22
CA SER A 37 -17.45 4.58 -2.03
C SER A 37 -16.67 4.92 -0.78
N ALA A 38 -17.33 5.55 0.21
CA ALA A 38 -16.72 5.87 1.49
C ALA A 38 -16.27 4.59 2.21
N LYS A 39 -15.15 4.68 2.94
CA LYS A 39 -14.59 3.58 3.71
C LYS A 39 -15.60 2.98 4.69
N ALA A 40 -16.33 3.84 5.40
CA ALA A 40 -17.37 3.41 6.35
C ALA A 40 -18.47 2.60 5.66
N LYS A 41 -18.91 3.02 4.47
CA LYS A 41 -19.94 2.33 3.70
C LYS A 41 -19.47 0.92 3.31
N VAL A 42 -18.23 0.79 2.86
CA VAL A 42 -17.68 -0.50 2.44
C VAL A 42 -17.47 -1.45 3.62
N ARG A 43 -16.91 -0.93 4.72
CA ARG A 43 -16.59 -1.76 5.90
C ARG A 43 -17.78 -2.10 6.76
N HIS A 44 -18.76 -1.21 6.85
CA HIS A 44 -19.87 -1.33 7.78
C HIS A 44 -21.23 -1.44 7.11
N GLY A 45 -21.28 -1.36 5.77
CA GLY A 45 -22.53 -1.44 5.02
C GLY A 45 -23.49 -0.29 5.29
N GLU A 46 -22.98 0.86 5.70
CA GLU A 46 -23.83 2.02 6.03
C GLU A 46 -24.50 2.61 4.79
N ALA A 47 -25.81 2.55 4.76
CA ALA A 47 -26.61 3.17 3.71
C ALA A 47 -26.64 4.69 3.89
N GLY A 48 -26.69 5.44 2.78
CA GLY A 48 -26.81 6.88 2.83
C GLY A 48 -25.51 7.64 3.05
N THR A 49 -24.36 6.95 3.13
CA THR A 49 -23.05 7.59 3.18
C THR A 49 -22.79 8.33 1.88
N LYS A 50 -22.29 9.56 1.96
CA LYS A 50 -21.97 10.38 0.79
C LYS A 50 -20.86 9.75 -0.03
N SER A 51 -20.91 9.93 -1.35
CA SER A 51 -19.86 9.47 -2.23
C SER A 51 -18.58 10.28 -2.00
N VAL A 52 -17.45 9.60 -2.07
CA VAL A 52 -16.12 10.22 -1.99
C VAL A 52 -15.76 10.80 -3.34
N THR A 53 -15.27 12.04 -3.37
CA THR A 53 -14.77 12.69 -4.58
C THR A 53 -13.26 12.75 -4.62
N GLY A 54 -12.60 12.54 -3.49
CA GLY A 54 -11.15 12.55 -3.38
C GLY A 54 -10.71 12.31 -1.96
N MET A 55 -9.42 12.53 -1.73
CA MET A 55 -8.80 12.28 -0.44
C MET A 55 -7.59 13.19 -0.27
N VAL A 56 -7.36 13.64 0.96
CA VAL A 56 -6.07 14.25 1.34
C VAL A 56 -5.26 13.17 2.05
N PHE A 57 -4.06 12.90 1.55
CA PHE A 57 -3.23 11.81 2.02
C PHE A 57 -1.84 12.32 2.39
N SER A 58 -1.33 11.88 3.53
CA SER A 58 0.03 12.17 3.97
C SER A 58 0.61 10.99 4.74
N TYR A 59 1.93 10.94 4.85
CA TYR A 59 2.61 9.86 5.54
C TYR A 59 3.90 10.35 6.21
N ASP A 60 4.34 9.59 7.21
CA ASP A 60 5.60 9.79 7.90
C ASP A 60 6.63 8.79 7.34
N ALA A 61 7.59 9.29 6.57
CA ALA A 61 8.57 8.45 5.89
C ALA A 61 9.43 7.62 6.86
N ASP A 62 9.79 8.18 8.02
CA ASP A 62 10.59 7.47 9.00
C ASP A 62 9.84 6.28 9.58
N LYS A 63 8.56 6.45 9.88
CA LYS A 63 7.71 5.36 10.36
C LYS A 63 7.53 4.27 9.29
N VAL A 64 7.34 4.67 8.04
CA VAL A 64 7.25 3.72 6.92
C VAL A 64 8.53 2.89 6.82
N ASN A 65 9.68 3.52 6.85
CA ASN A 65 10.97 2.84 6.77
C ASN A 65 11.17 1.87 7.93
N ALA A 66 10.74 2.24 9.14
CA ALA A 66 10.82 1.36 10.30
C ALA A 66 9.95 0.10 10.12
N VAL A 67 8.73 0.26 9.60
CA VAL A 67 7.83 -0.87 9.35
C VAL A 67 8.38 -1.79 8.26
N ILE A 68 8.97 -1.22 7.21
CA ILE A 68 9.62 -2.01 6.15
C ILE A 68 10.75 -2.84 6.76
N ALA A 69 11.59 -2.25 7.61
CA ALA A 69 12.68 -2.96 8.27
C ALA A 69 12.17 -4.13 9.11
N GLU A 70 11.07 -3.93 9.83
CA GLU A 70 10.45 -5.00 10.62
C GLU A 70 9.84 -6.09 9.74
N THR A 71 9.31 -5.72 8.56
CA THR A 71 8.76 -6.68 7.61
C THR A 71 9.84 -7.66 7.12
N TYR A 72 11.06 -7.18 6.92
CA TYR A 72 12.19 -8.05 6.54
C TYR A 72 12.53 -9.08 7.62
N LYS A 73 12.11 -8.88 8.85
CA LYS A 73 12.35 -9.85 9.95
C LYS A 73 11.32 -10.97 10.00
N LEU A 74 10.26 -10.88 9.22
CA LEU A 74 9.25 -11.93 9.17
C LEU A 74 9.79 -13.16 8.43
N ASP A 75 9.32 -14.34 8.86
CA ASP A 75 9.79 -15.60 8.29
C ASP A 75 9.55 -15.65 6.78
N GLY A 76 10.63 -15.99 6.05
CA GLY A 76 10.54 -16.21 4.62
C GLY A 76 10.42 -14.97 3.76
N ILE A 77 10.63 -13.77 4.30
CA ILE A 77 10.51 -12.53 3.54
C ILE A 77 11.90 -12.00 3.20
N TYR A 78 12.14 -11.80 1.90
CA TYR A 78 13.45 -11.40 1.38
C TYR A 78 13.43 -10.11 0.57
N TYR A 79 12.24 -9.57 0.25
CA TYR A 79 12.12 -8.32 -0.49
C TYR A 79 10.83 -7.59 -0.10
N ALA A 80 10.94 -6.29 0.19
CA ALA A 80 9.79 -5.45 0.47
C ALA A 80 10.05 -4.03 -0.04
N LYS A 81 9.12 -3.51 -0.84
CA LYS A 81 9.22 -2.16 -1.38
C LYS A 81 7.87 -1.48 -1.30
N VAL A 82 7.86 -0.22 -0.87
CA VAL A 82 6.65 0.57 -0.68
C VAL A 82 6.81 1.92 -1.36
N TRP A 83 5.78 2.35 -2.06
CA TRP A 83 5.61 3.72 -2.53
C TRP A 83 4.28 4.24 -2.03
N LEU A 84 4.27 5.46 -1.49
CA LEU A 84 3.06 6.15 -1.03
C LEU A 84 2.93 7.47 -1.75
N ASN A 85 1.72 7.81 -2.15
CA ASN A 85 1.40 9.12 -2.71
C ASN A 85 1.24 10.14 -1.57
N GLU A 86 0.99 11.39 -1.92
CA GLU A 86 0.72 12.45 -0.95
C GLU A 86 -0.07 13.58 -1.60
N GLY A 87 -0.64 14.42 -0.76
CA GLY A 87 -1.40 15.58 -1.21
C GLY A 87 -2.86 15.26 -1.45
N GLN A 88 -3.49 16.09 -2.28
CA GLN A 88 -4.90 15.92 -2.64
C GLN A 88 -5.03 14.98 -3.82
N LEU A 89 -5.72 13.86 -3.61
CA LEU A 89 -5.90 12.81 -4.60
C LEU A 89 -7.35 12.77 -5.04
N GLN A 90 -7.56 12.38 -6.29
CA GLN A 90 -8.89 12.21 -6.88
C GLN A 90 -9.25 10.72 -6.93
N VAL A 91 -10.54 10.43 -7.07
CA VAL A 91 -10.99 9.06 -7.31
C VAL A 91 -10.24 8.47 -8.50
N GLY A 92 -9.72 7.27 -8.33
CA GLY A 92 -8.90 6.59 -9.35
C GLY A 92 -7.41 6.83 -9.22
N ASP A 93 -6.99 7.81 -8.42
CA ASP A 93 -5.56 8.03 -8.20
C ASP A 93 -4.95 6.94 -7.32
N ASP A 94 -3.69 6.63 -7.57
CA ASP A 94 -2.95 5.66 -6.78
C ASP A 94 -2.59 6.26 -5.42
N ILE A 95 -2.89 5.51 -4.36
CA ILE A 95 -2.49 5.86 -2.99
C ILE A 95 -1.17 5.19 -2.65
N MET A 96 -1.03 3.92 -3.05
CA MET A 96 0.02 3.04 -2.55
C MET A 96 0.37 1.96 -3.57
N TYR A 97 1.65 1.65 -3.66
CA TYR A 97 2.15 0.43 -4.30
C TYR A 97 3.02 -0.31 -3.30
N VAL A 98 2.82 -1.62 -3.20
CA VAL A 98 3.64 -2.50 -2.35
C VAL A 98 4.03 -3.73 -3.15
N LEU A 99 5.31 -4.13 -3.02
CA LEU A 99 5.81 -5.36 -3.60
C LEU A 99 6.51 -6.16 -2.50
N ILE A 100 6.05 -7.39 -2.29
CA ILE A 100 6.66 -8.32 -1.34
C ILE A 100 7.18 -9.53 -2.10
N GLY A 101 8.39 -9.96 -1.79
CA GLY A 101 8.96 -11.21 -2.28
C GLY A 101 9.34 -12.11 -1.12
N GLY A 102 9.00 -13.38 -1.23
CA GLY A 102 9.30 -14.34 -0.18
C GLY A 102 9.30 -15.79 -0.69
N ASP A 103 9.50 -16.72 0.24
CA ASP A 103 9.70 -18.14 -0.10
C ASP A 103 8.42 -18.85 -0.53
N ILE A 104 7.35 -18.76 0.27
CA ILE A 104 6.08 -19.44 0.01
C ILE A 104 4.89 -18.50 0.23
N ARG A 105 3.76 -18.84 -0.40
CA ARG A 105 2.57 -17.98 -0.39
C ARG A 105 2.07 -17.61 1.01
N PRO A 106 1.94 -18.50 1.99
CA PRO A 106 1.44 -18.11 3.31
C PRO A 106 2.29 -17.03 3.97
N HIS A 107 3.62 -17.12 3.87
CA HIS A 107 4.52 -16.11 4.42
C HIS A 107 4.34 -14.77 3.72
N VAL A 108 4.23 -14.78 2.40
CA VAL A 108 4.13 -13.56 1.60
C VAL A 108 2.78 -12.86 1.82
N VAL A 109 1.69 -13.61 1.85
CA VAL A 109 0.35 -13.05 2.11
C VAL A 109 0.29 -12.43 3.51
N ASP A 110 0.78 -13.14 4.51
CA ASP A 110 0.80 -12.64 5.89
C ASP A 110 1.66 -11.37 5.99
N ALA A 111 2.80 -11.34 5.32
CA ALA A 111 3.68 -10.17 5.33
C ALA A 111 3.03 -8.96 4.66
N LEU A 112 2.29 -9.17 3.57
CA LEU A 112 1.56 -8.08 2.92
C LEU A 112 0.52 -7.49 3.87
N GLN A 113 -0.27 -8.32 4.52
CA GLN A 113 -1.28 -7.87 5.48
C GLN A 113 -0.64 -7.13 6.64
N TYR A 114 0.47 -7.64 7.17
CA TYR A 114 1.22 -7.01 8.24
C TYR A 114 1.72 -5.62 7.84
N LEU A 115 2.41 -5.54 6.70
CA LEU A 115 3.02 -4.30 6.23
C LEU A 115 1.97 -3.24 5.93
N VAL A 116 0.97 -3.58 5.12
CA VAL A 116 -0.09 -2.62 4.73
C VAL A 116 -0.91 -2.20 5.94
N GLY A 117 -1.24 -3.15 6.82
CA GLY A 117 -1.99 -2.85 8.05
C GLY A 117 -1.24 -1.87 8.95
N ARG A 118 0.04 -2.09 9.17
CA ARG A 118 0.85 -1.20 9.99
C ARG A 118 1.02 0.18 9.35
N ILE A 119 1.23 0.23 8.05
CA ILE A 119 1.33 1.52 7.34
C ILE A 119 0.05 2.31 7.53
N LYS A 120 -1.11 1.69 7.29
CA LYS A 120 -2.39 2.37 7.39
C LYS A 120 -2.74 2.82 8.81
N ASN A 121 -2.35 2.05 9.81
CA ASN A 121 -2.70 2.36 11.20
C ASN A 121 -1.70 3.30 11.88
N GLU A 122 -0.43 3.31 11.46
CA GLU A 122 0.63 3.99 12.21
C GLU A 122 1.39 5.06 11.42
N CYS A 123 1.36 5.02 10.10
CA CYS A 123 2.27 5.82 9.27
C CYS A 123 1.59 6.89 8.43
N VAL A 124 0.27 6.82 8.26
CA VAL A 124 -0.44 7.69 7.31
C VAL A 124 -1.61 8.40 7.95
N GLU A 125 -2.02 9.51 7.32
CA GLU A 125 -3.27 10.20 7.63
C GLU A 125 -4.07 10.29 6.34
N GLU A 126 -5.34 9.86 6.40
CA GLU A 126 -6.27 9.88 5.29
C GLU A 126 -7.50 10.70 5.68
N THR A 127 -7.85 11.69 4.86
CA THR A 127 -9.08 12.46 5.04
C THR A 127 -9.88 12.39 3.75
N GLU A 128 -11.02 11.70 3.77
CA GLU A 128 -11.91 11.59 2.62
C GLU A 128 -12.61 12.92 2.34
N ILE A 129 -12.72 13.26 1.05
CA ILE A 129 -13.47 14.44 0.59
C ILE A 129 -14.78 13.93 0.01
N TYR A 130 -15.89 14.47 0.52
CA TYR A 130 -17.23 14.00 0.17
C TYR A 130 -17.95 14.94 -0.77
N THR A 131 -18.96 14.39 -1.45
CA THR A 131 -19.92 15.20 -2.20
C THR A 131 -20.66 16.14 -1.27
N ILE A 132 -20.89 17.38 -1.72
CA ILE A 132 -21.53 18.42 -0.87
C ILE A 132 -23.05 18.20 -0.72
N PHE A 133 -23.68 17.45 -1.63
CA PHE A 133 -25.12 17.17 -1.56
C PHE A 133 -25.45 15.70 -1.58
#